data_9f4f341c3d4e52986644d05300034c57
#
_entry.id   9f4f341c3d4e52986644d05300034c57
#
_cell.length_a   1.000
_cell.length_b   1.000
_cell.length_c   1.000
_cell.angle_alpha   90.00
_cell.angle_beta   90.00
_cell.angle_gamma   90.00
#
_symmetry.space_group_name_H-M   'P 1'
#
loop_
_entity.id
_entity.type
_entity.pdbx_description
1 polymer ?
#
loop_
_entity_poly.entity_id
_entity_poly.type
_entity_poly.pdbx_seq_one_letter_code
_entity_poly.pdbx_strand_id
1 'polypeptide(L)'
;AKAALNGAYHDLAANAYYGGKYFDAGINLASDNVTWTGSLNYYYDFDTHQYSAENQLLSYAWYAIYATVEQANEVISKTPTIDSSDEEKNEIIAEATVIRSLALFDLARTWGNIPVIKEATSTPGQFNGVKQSEAKVVYQTVIDDILAVYNNLGKATDRVHVNQSVADALLARIYLYLEDWDNAEKYATKVIENPYYELTTIDNLIDGSLTTESIWELAYSSK
;
A
#
# COMPACT_ATOMS: atom_id res chain seq x y z
N ALA A 1 -1.28 -1.62 -20.75
CA ALA A 1 -0.84 -2.04 -19.41
C ALA A 1 -0.43 -0.86 -18.54
N LYS A 2 0.52 0.01 -18.96
CA LYS A 2 0.96 1.18 -18.16
C LYS A 2 -0.18 2.08 -17.70
N ALA A 3 -1.16 2.38 -18.56
CA ALA A 3 -2.33 3.16 -18.15
C ALA A 3 -3.18 2.44 -17.07
N ALA A 4 -3.26 1.11 -17.11
CA ALA A 4 -3.94 0.33 -16.08
C ALA A 4 -3.14 0.30 -14.77
N LEU A 5 -1.80 0.20 -14.85
CA LEU A 5 -0.91 0.32 -13.69
C LEU A 5 -1.03 1.71 -13.04
N ASN A 6 -1.07 2.79 -13.86
CA ASN A 6 -1.34 4.14 -13.34
C ASN A 6 -2.70 4.22 -12.64
N GLY A 7 -3.69 3.43 -13.08
CA GLY A 7 -4.96 3.26 -12.37
C GLY A 7 -4.78 2.69 -10.96
N ALA A 8 -3.90 1.68 -10.78
CA ALA A 8 -3.61 1.12 -9.45
C ALA A 8 -2.92 2.14 -8.53
N TYR A 9 -1.99 2.96 -9.06
CA TYR A 9 -1.41 4.08 -8.32
C TYR A 9 -2.44 5.14 -7.95
N HIS A 10 -3.37 5.45 -8.87
CA HIS A 10 -4.46 6.38 -8.62
C HIS A 10 -5.39 5.89 -7.50
N ASP A 11 -5.76 4.60 -7.51
CA ASP A 11 -6.62 4.03 -6.48
C ASP A 11 -5.91 3.97 -5.11
N LEU A 12 -4.59 3.71 -5.11
CA LEU A 12 -3.77 3.81 -3.91
C LEU A 12 -3.78 5.24 -3.34
N ALA A 13 -3.76 6.26 -4.21
CA ALA A 13 -3.85 7.68 -3.87
C ALA A 13 -5.29 8.16 -3.60
N ALA A 14 -6.30 7.27 -3.60
CA ALA A 14 -7.68 7.64 -3.34
C ALA A 14 -7.83 8.33 -1.99
N ASN A 15 -8.72 9.34 -1.92
CA ASN A 15 -8.93 10.15 -0.72
C ASN A 15 -9.27 9.31 0.53
N ALA A 16 -9.99 8.20 0.36
CA ALA A 16 -10.33 7.30 1.46
C ALA A 16 -9.22 6.29 1.81
N TYR A 17 -8.09 6.31 1.09
CA TYR A 17 -6.93 5.47 1.38
C TYR A 17 -5.74 6.36 1.76
N TYR A 18 -4.69 6.48 0.94
CA TYR A 18 -3.53 7.34 1.22
C TYR A 18 -3.77 8.83 0.90
N GLY A 19 -4.92 9.19 0.31
CA GLY A 19 -5.27 10.56 -0.07
C GLY A 19 -5.74 11.47 1.06
N GLY A 20 -5.56 11.08 2.32
CA GLY A 20 -5.67 11.96 3.48
C GLY A 20 -6.83 11.68 4.45
N LYS A 21 -7.90 10.96 4.06
CA LYS A 21 -9.02 10.76 5.00
C LYS A 21 -8.73 9.73 6.08
N TYR A 22 -8.21 8.56 5.70
CA TYR A 22 -8.05 7.47 6.65
C TYR A 22 -6.66 7.45 7.27
N PHE A 23 -5.61 7.28 6.47
CA PHE A 23 -4.25 7.15 7.00
C PHE A 23 -3.66 8.46 7.52
N ASP A 24 -4.15 9.59 7.05
CA ASP A 24 -3.72 10.89 7.55
C ASP A 24 -4.67 11.39 8.66
N ALA A 25 -5.87 11.85 8.30
CA ALA A 25 -6.78 12.44 9.27
C ALA A 25 -7.25 11.43 10.35
N GLY A 26 -7.67 10.21 9.96
CA GLY A 26 -8.20 9.22 10.89
C GLY A 26 -7.17 8.75 11.91
N ILE A 27 -5.94 8.40 11.45
CA ILE A 27 -4.88 7.93 12.35
C ILE A 27 -4.36 9.07 13.25
N ASN A 28 -4.21 10.29 12.71
CA ASN A 28 -3.76 11.42 13.50
C ASN A 28 -4.79 11.82 14.58
N LEU A 29 -6.10 11.70 14.28
CA LEU A 29 -7.16 11.95 15.25
C LEU A 29 -7.18 10.91 16.39
N ALA A 30 -6.70 9.70 16.15
CA ALA A 30 -6.53 8.69 17.21
C ALA A 30 -5.28 8.93 18.06
N SER A 31 -4.54 10.01 17.84
CA SER A 31 -3.37 10.41 18.63
C SER A 31 -3.66 11.65 19.46
N ASP A 32 -2.80 11.96 20.43
CA ASP A 32 -2.92 13.16 21.28
C ASP A 32 -2.48 14.47 20.59
N ASN A 33 -2.06 14.40 19.31
CA ASN A 33 -1.47 15.54 18.62
C ASN A 33 -2.48 16.47 17.95
N VAL A 34 -3.68 15.97 17.64
CA VAL A 34 -4.75 16.72 16.97
C VAL A 34 -6.09 16.41 17.63
N THR A 35 -7.03 17.36 17.52
CA THR A 35 -8.40 17.23 18.04
C THR A 35 -9.40 17.63 16.94
N TRP A 36 -10.47 16.88 16.81
CA TRP A 36 -11.54 17.19 15.86
C TRP A 36 -12.45 18.31 16.39
N THR A 37 -12.56 19.39 15.63
CA THR A 37 -13.43 20.53 15.95
C THR A 37 -14.59 20.72 14.96
N GLY A 38 -14.72 19.81 14.00
CA GLY A 38 -15.75 19.84 12.97
C GLY A 38 -17.06 19.14 13.38
N SER A 39 -17.97 18.98 12.42
CA SER A 39 -19.31 18.41 12.63
C SER A 39 -19.48 16.97 12.15
N LEU A 40 -18.43 16.34 11.61
CA LEU A 40 -18.52 14.98 11.07
C LEU A 40 -18.25 13.96 12.19
N ASN A 41 -19.27 13.24 12.60
CA ASN A 41 -19.22 12.31 13.72
C ASN A 41 -18.18 11.22 13.55
N TYR A 42 -17.94 10.71 12.33
CA TYR A 42 -16.99 9.65 12.10
C TYR A 42 -15.52 10.04 12.39
N TYR A 43 -15.18 11.31 12.34
CA TYR A 43 -13.89 11.82 12.80
C TYR A 43 -13.87 12.00 14.33
N TYR A 44 -14.98 12.50 14.90
CA TYR A 44 -15.13 12.64 16.35
C TYR A 44 -15.02 11.29 17.06
N ASP A 45 -15.56 10.23 16.46
CA ASP A 45 -15.45 8.87 17.02
C ASP A 45 -13.99 8.41 17.09
N PHE A 46 -13.15 8.78 16.13
CA PHE A 46 -11.71 8.49 16.15
C PHE A 46 -10.99 9.30 17.23
N ASP A 47 -11.25 10.60 17.33
CA ASP A 47 -10.68 11.49 18.33
C ASP A 47 -11.01 11.04 19.78
N THR A 48 -12.23 10.56 19.97
CA THR A 48 -12.69 10.08 21.28
C THR A 48 -12.49 8.57 21.53
N HIS A 49 -11.91 7.84 20.59
CA HIS A 49 -11.73 6.38 20.63
C HIS A 49 -13.04 5.60 20.81
N GLN A 50 -14.16 6.13 20.30
CA GLN A 50 -15.51 5.55 20.41
C GLN A 50 -16.05 5.01 19.08
N TYR A 51 -15.16 4.70 18.12
CA TYR A 51 -15.57 4.16 16.83
C TYR A 51 -16.10 2.73 16.94
N SER A 52 -17.11 2.44 16.12
CA SER A 52 -17.71 1.13 15.95
C SER A 52 -17.45 0.59 14.55
N ALA A 53 -17.83 -0.66 14.29
CA ALA A 53 -17.76 -1.28 12.96
C ALA A 53 -18.63 -0.54 11.90
N GLU A 54 -19.58 0.29 12.34
CA GLU A 54 -20.46 1.09 11.47
C GLU A 54 -19.85 2.46 11.12
N ASN A 55 -18.67 2.80 11.64
CA ASN A 55 -18.01 4.06 11.34
C ASN A 55 -17.75 4.20 9.84
N GLN A 56 -18.25 5.28 9.23
CA GLN A 56 -18.18 5.50 7.79
C GLN A 56 -16.73 5.62 7.27
N LEU A 57 -15.81 6.16 8.07
CA LEU A 57 -14.42 6.29 7.68
C LEU A 57 -13.76 4.91 7.48
N LEU A 58 -14.04 3.96 8.38
CA LEU A 58 -13.60 2.57 8.25
C LEU A 58 -14.18 1.90 7.01
N SER A 59 -15.48 2.11 6.75
CA SER A 59 -16.14 1.55 5.56
C SER A 59 -15.54 2.12 4.27
N TYR A 60 -15.33 3.43 4.20
CA TYR A 60 -14.72 4.07 3.02
C TYR A 60 -13.30 3.58 2.77
N ALA A 61 -12.50 3.43 3.84
CA ALA A 61 -11.14 2.89 3.73
C ALA A 61 -11.16 1.43 3.24
N TRP A 62 -12.01 0.58 3.80
CA TRP A 62 -12.17 -0.80 3.37
C TRP A 62 -12.44 -0.92 1.87
N TYR A 63 -13.43 -0.18 1.37
CA TYR A 63 -13.79 -0.22 -0.04
C TYR A 63 -12.67 0.34 -0.93
N ALA A 64 -12.03 1.42 -0.54
CA ALA A 64 -10.94 2.02 -1.32
C ALA A 64 -9.72 1.10 -1.40
N ILE A 65 -9.37 0.43 -0.30
CA ILE A 65 -8.24 -0.50 -0.28
C ILE A 65 -8.54 -1.73 -1.14
N TYR A 66 -9.76 -2.32 -1.05
CA TYR A 66 -10.13 -3.42 -1.93
C TYR A 66 -10.27 -3.02 -3.40
N ALA A 67 -10.64 -1.77 -3.71
CA ALA A 67 -10.59 -1.27 -5.09
C ALA A 67 -9.15 -1.25 -5.62
N THR A 68 -8.17 -0.86 -4.80
CA THR A 68 -6.75 -0.95 -5.14
C THR A 68 -6.31 -2.41 -5.37
N VAL A 69 -6.76 -3.36 -4.54
CA VAL A 69 -6.50 -4.80 -4.72
C VAL A 69 -7.06 -5.28 -6.06
N GLU A 70 -8.32 -4.93 -6.36
CA GLU A 70 -8.98 -5.31 -7.61
C GLU A 70 -8.27 -4.74 -8.84
N GLN A 71 -7.93 -3.44 -8.82
CA GLN A 71 -7.22 -2.81 -9.92
C GLN A 71 -5.86 -3.44 -10.16
N ALA A 72 -5.12 -3.78 -9.10
CA ALA A 72 -3.85 -4.50 -9.21
C ALA A 72 -4.04 -5.91 -9.77
N ASN A 73 -5.08 -6.65 -9.35
CA ASN A 73 -5.42 -7.96 -9.91
C ASN A 73 -5.73 -7.88 -11.41
N GLU A 74 -6.47 -6.85 -11.84
CA GLU A 74 -6.75 -6.59 -13.25
C GLU A 74 -5.46 -6.37 -14.06
N VAL A 75 -4.52 -5.57 -13.54
CA VAL A 75 -3.21 -5.35 -14.17
C VAL A 75 -2.46 -6.66 -14.30
N ILE A 76 -2.33 -7.43 -13.22
CA ILE A 76 -1.61 -8.70 -13.19
C ILE A 76 -2.22 -9.70 -14.18
N SER A 77 -3.54 -9.81 -14.22
CA SER A 77 -4.28 -10.76 -15.06
C SER A 77 -4.18 -10.42 -16.55
N LYS A 78 -4.23 -9.14 -16.92
CA LYS A 78 -4.32 -8.71 -18.32
C LYS A 78 -2.97 -8.40 -18.96
N THR A 79 -1.95 -8.06 -18.18
CA THR A 79 -0.62 -7.71 -18.70
C THR A 79 0.02 -8.83 -19.56
N PRO A 80 -0.11 -10.14 -19.25
CA PRO A 80 0.44 -11.20 -20.10
C PRO A 80 -0.09 -11.21 -21.54
N THR A 81 -1.30 -10.70 -21.77
CA THR A 81 -1.99 -10.75 -23.07
C THR A 81 -1.66 -9.58 -24.01
N ILE A 82 -0.93 -8.58 -23.54
CA ILE A 82 -0.59 -7.40 -24.36
C ILE A 82 0.60 -7.68 -25.29
N ASP A 83 0.69 -6.90 -26.37
CA ASP A 83 1.84 -6.89 -27.28
C ASP A 83 2.93 -5.97 -26.70
N SER A 84 3.87 -6.56 -25.96
CA SER A 84 5.01 -5.88 -25.33
C SER A 84 6.11 -6.90 -25.03
N SER A 85 7.33 -6.44 -24.70
CA SER A 85 8.41 -7.33 -24.30
C SER A 85 8.10 -8.04 -22.98
N ASP A 86 8.67 -9.22 -22.78
CA ASP A 86 8.49 -9.96 -21.53
C ASP A 86 9.08 -9.20 -20.34
N GLU A 87 10.17 -8.45 -20.54
CA GLU A 87 10.78 -7.60 -19.53
C GLU A 87 9.79 -6.52 -19.04
N GLU A 88 9.18 -5.77 -19.97
CA GLU A 88 8.18 -4.75 -19.63
C GLU A 88 6.94 -5.35 -18.97
N LYS A 89 6.46 -6.50 -19.45
CA LYS A 89 5.34 -7.21 -18.81
C LYS A 89 5.66 -7.61 -17.38
N ASN A 90 6.84 -8.20 -17.16
CA ASN A 90 7.27 -8.66 -15.85
C ASN A 90 7.45 -7.50 -14.88
N GLU A 91 7.97 -6.36 -15.32
CA GLU A 91 8.09 -5.15 -14.50
C GLU A 91 6.71 -4.62 -14.09
N ILE A 92 5.77 -4.47 -15.03
CA ILE A 92 4.40 -4.02 -14.73
C ILE A 92 3.68 -4.96 -13.75
N ILE A 93 3.83 -6.28 -13.94
CA ILE A 93 3.26 -7.29 -13.03
C ILE A 93 3.89 -7.17 -11.64
N ALA A 94 5.20 -6.93 -11.58
CA ALA A 94 5.92 -6.82 -10.31
C ALA A 94 5.46 -5.57 -9.54
N GLU A 95 5.36 -4.42 -10.16
CA GLU A 95 4.85 -3.20 -9.54
C GLU A 95 3.41 -3.39 -9.02
N ALA A 96 2.51 -3.92 -9.86
CA ALA A 96 1.13 -4.18 -9.47
C ALA A 96 1.03 -5.20 -8.31
N THR A 97 1.93 -6.20 -8.27
CA THR A 97 1.99 -7.18 -7.18
C THR A 97 2.40 -6.53 -5.87
N VAL A 98 3.37 -5.62 -5.87
CA VAL A 98 3.78 -4.90 -4.65
C VAL A 98 2.67 -3.94 -4.18
N ILE A 99 1.98 -3.24 -5.09
CA ILE A 99 0.82 -2.40 -4.76
C ILE A 99 -0.28 -3.24 -4.10
N ARG A 100 -0.64 -4.39 -4.67
CA ARG A 100 -1.61 -5.32 -4.09
C ARG A 100 -1.16 -5.80 -2.70
N SER A 101 0.11 -6.14 -2.57
CA SER A 101 0.68 -6.61 -1.31
C SER A 101 0.61 -5.56 -0.21
N LEU A 102 0.92 -4.30 -0.52
CA LEU A 102 0.74 -3.18 0.40
C LEU A 102 -0.74 -3.05 0.82
N ALA A 103 -1.66 -3.09 -0.13
CA ALA A 103 -3.09 -2.97 0.15
C ALA A 103 -3.61 -4.12 1.05
N LEU A 104 -3.23 -5.37 0.78
CA LEU A 104 -3.58 -6.51 1.62
C LEU A 104 -2.93 -6.44 3.01
N PHE A 105 -1.68 -5.98 3.10
CA PHE A 105 -1.01 -5.74 4.37
C PHE A 105 -1.73 -4.67 5.19
N ASP A 106 -2.12 -3.56 4.58
CA ASP A 106 -2.86 -2.48 5.24
C ASP A 106 -4.24 -2.94 5.73
N LEU A 107 -4.95 -3.74 4.94
CA LEU A 107 -6.20 -4.37 5.38
C LEU A 107 -5.96 -5.25 6.62
N ALA A 108 -4.98 -6.14 6.56
CA ALA A 108 -4.74 -7.10 7.63
C ALA A 108 -4.24 -6.43 8.92
N ARG A 109 -3.35 -5.43 8.83
CA ARG A 109 -2.89 -4.70 10.05
C ARG A 109 -3.97 -3.82 10.68
N THR A 110 -5.00 -3.44 9.93
CA THR A 110 -6.09 -2.58 10.41
C THR A 110 -7.27 -3.40 10.93
N TRP A 111 -7.71 -4.44 10.21
CA TRP A 111 -8.91 -5.23 10.54
C TRP A 111 -8.60 -6.63 11.08
N GLY A 112 -7.35 -7.05 11.11
CA GLY A 112 -6.96 -8.39 11.53
C GLY A 112 -7.23 -9.42 10.41
N ASN A 113 -8.22 -10.29 10.60
CA ASN A 113 -8.55 -11.30 9.60
C ASN A 113 -9.32 -10.71 8.43
N ILE A 114 -8.86 -10.97 7.21
CA ILE A 114 -9.44 -10.44 5.98
C ILE A 114 -9.57 -11.50 4.88
N PRO A 115 -10.51 -11.37 3.92
CA PRO A 115 -10.49 -12.15 2.68
C PRO A 115 -9.26 -11.79 1.84
N VAL A 116 -8.49 -12.79 1.43
CA VAL A 116 -7.37 -12.59 0.49
C VAL A 116 -7.87 -12.90 -0.92
N ILE A 117 -7.97 -11.86 -1.76
CA ILE A 117 -8.44 -11.96 -3.15
C ILE A 117 -7.25 -11.61 -4.07
N LYS A 118 -6.79 -12.61 -4.83
CA LYS A 118 -5.61 -12.51 -5.73
C LYS A 118 -5.96 -12.64 -7.21
N GLU A 119 -7.24 -12.67 -7.53
CA GLU A 119 -7.76 -12.80 -8.89
C GLU A 119 -8.66 -11.61 -9.22
N ALA A 120 -8.63 -11.17 -10.47
CA ALA A 120 -9.54 -10.14 -10.96
C ALA A 120 -10.99 -10.66 -11.00
N THR A 121 -11.94 -9.78 -10.71
CA THR A 121 -13.37 -10.11 -10.76
C THR A 121 -13.84 -10.24 -12.20
N SER A 122 -14.28 -11.43 -12.59
CA SER A 122 -14.82 -11.72 -13.92
C SER A 122 -16.35 -11.79 -13.96
N THR A 123 -16.97 -12.13 -12.84
CA THR A 123 -18.43 -12.29 -12.73
C THR A 123 -18.95 -11.78 -11.39
N PRO A 124 -20.16 -11.21 -11.35
CA PRO A 124 -20.78 -10.84 -10.08
C PRO A 124 -20.88 -12.03 -9.12
N GLY A 125 -20.46 -11.80 -7.87
CA GLY A 125 -20.54 -12.83 -6.84
C GLY A 125 -19.44 -13.91 -6.88
N GLN A 126 -18.44 -13.79 -7.76
CA GLN A 126 -17.32 -14.74 -7.87
C GLN A 126 -16.67 -15.07 -6.52
N PHE A 127 -16.56 -14.09 -5.65
CA PHE A 127 -15.93 -14.23 -4.32
C PHE A 127 -16.94 -14.39 -3.19
N ASN A 128 -18.21 -14.67 -3.48
CA ASN A 128 -19.20 -14.96 -2.45
C ASN A 128 -18.78 -16.19 -1.64
N GLY A 129 -18.73 -16.04 -0.31
CA GLY A 129 -18.34 -17.11 0.60
C GLY A 129 -16.84 -17.32 0.79
N VAL A 130 -15.99 -16.47 0.20
CA VAL A 130 -14.56 -16.45 0.52
C VAL A 130 -14.40 -16.14 2.02
N LYS A 131 -13.67 -17.03 2.71
CA LYS A 131 -13.42 -16.88 4.16
C LYS A 131 -12.28 -15.90 4.42
N GLN A 132 -12.30 -15.31 5.59
CA GLN A 132 -11.19 -14.52 6.10
C GLN A 132 -9.97 -15.42 6.38
N SER A 133 -8.79 -14.92 6.06
CA SER A 133 -7.50 -15.49 6.46
C SER A 133 -6.98 -14.75 7.69
N GLU A 134 -6.29 -15.44 8.57
CA GLU A 134 -5.63 -14.83 9.73
C GLU A 134 -4.58 -13.81 9.27
N ALA A 135 -4.41 -12.72 10.02
CA ALA A 135 -3.47 -11.64 9.67
C ALA A 135 -2.05 -12.16 9.39
N LYS A 136 -1.54 -13.09 10.20
CA LYS A 136 -0.21 -13.69 10.00
C LYS A 136 -0.10 -14.46 8.68
N VAL A 137 -1.18 -15.13 8.27
CA VAL A 137 -1.26 -15.82 6.97
C VAL A 137 -1.25 -14.82 5.83
N VAL A 138 -1.97 -13.69 5.98
CA VAL A 138 -1.94 -12.60 5.01
C VAL A 138 -0.53 -12.02 4.89
N TYR A 139 0.14 -11.74 6.01
CA TYR A 139 1.51 -11.23 6.02
C TYR A 139 2.48 -12.17 5.30
N GLN A 140 2.40 -13.48 5.56
CA GLN A 140 3.24 -14.44 4.84
C GLN A 140 2.91 -14.46 3.34
N THR A 141 1.63 -14.43 2.99
CA THR A 141 1.19 -14.42 1.57
C THR A 141 1.76 -13.22 0.82
N VAL A 142 1.72 -12.02 1.41
CA VAL A 142 2.24 -10.82 0.74
C VAL A 142 3.77 -10.80 0.68
N ILE A 143 4.47 -11.38 1.65
CA ILE A 143 5.92 -11.60 1.59
C ILE A 143 6.27 -12.50 0.40
N ASP A 144 5.60 -13.64 0.30
CA ASP A 144 5.84 -14.61 -0.77
C ASP A 144 5.58 -13.98 -2.15
N ASP A 145 4.50 -13.19 -2.28
CA ASP A 145 4.16 -12.47 -3.51
C ASP A 145 5.24 -11.45 -3.90
N ILE A 146 5.71 -10.63 -2.95
CA ILE A 146 6.77 -9.65 -3.20
C ILE A 146 8.08 -10.36 -3.61
N LEU A 147 8.47 -11.40 -2.88
CA LEU A 147 9.71 -12.13 -3.16
C LEU A 147 9.67 -12.82 -4.53
N ALA A 148 8.52 -13.34 -4.96
CA ALA A 148 8.36 -13.97 -6.27
C ALA A 148 8.62 -13.03 -7.44
N VAL A 149 8.33 -11.73 -7.28
CA VAL A 149 8.48 -10.72 -8.33
C VAL A 149 9.68 -9.79 -8.13
N TYR A 150 10.41 -9.93 -7.04
CA TYR A 150 11.46 -8.99 -6.59
C TYR A 150 12.50 -8.68 -7.67
N ASN A 151 12.95 -9.69 -8.39
CA ASN A 151 13.98 -9.54 -9.42
C ASN A 151 13.49 -8.86 -10.71
N ASN A 152 12.16 -8.74 -10.88
CA ASN A 152 11.53 -8.05 -12.00
C ASN A 152 11.28 -6.57 -11.70
N LEU A 153 11.45 -6.14 -10.45
CA LEU A 153 11.34 -4.73 -10.07
C LEU A 153 12.55 -3.94 -10.57
N GLY A 154 12.30 -2.75 -11.09
CA GLY A 154 13.33 -1.79 -11.44
C GLY A 154 14.22 -1.43 -10.23
N LYS A 155 15.44 -0.97 -10.51
CA LYS A 155 16.28 -0.33 -9.48
C LYS A 155 15.82 1.11 -9.31
N ALA A 156 15.99 1.66 -8.11
CA ALA A 156 15.56 3.01 -7.79
C ALA A 156 16.13 4.05 -8.76
N THR A 157 15.25 4.70 -9.53
CA THR A 157 15.58 5.78 -10.44
C THR A 157 14.71 7.00 -10.21
N ASP A 158 13.56 6.84 -9.57
CA ASP A 158 12.64 7.89 -9.13
C ASP A 158 12.00 7.48 -7.79
N ARG A 159 11.16 8.34 -7.25
CA ARG A 159 10.45 8.08 -5.97
C ARG A 159 8.94 7.91 -6.13
N VAL A 160 8.46 7.83 -7.36
CA VAL A 160 7.01 7.77 -7.64
C VAL A 160 6.56 6.39 -8.14
N HIS A 161 7.50 5.54 -8.58
CA HIS A 161 7.20 4.17 -8.97
C HIS A 161 7.74 3.15 -7.97
N VAL A 162 7.05 2.02 -7.88
CA VAL A 162 7.52 0.87 -7.09
C VAL A 162 8.80 0.31 -7.70
N ASN A 163 9.80 0.08 -6.86
CA ASN A 163 11.09 -0.46 -7.22
C ASN A 163 11.59 -1.40 -6.12
N GLN A 164 12.79 -1.96 -6.27
CA GLN A 164 13.35 -2.88 -5.28
C GLN A 164 13.47 -2.27 -3.88
N SER A 165 13.79 -0.98 -3.76
CA SER A 165 13.91 -0.33 -2.44
C SER A 165 12.56 -0.14 -1.76
N VAL A 166 11.49 0.12 -2.53
CA VAL A 166 10.11 0.13 -2.01
C VAL A 166 9.72 -1.24 -1.49
N ALA A 167 10.05 -2.30 -2.25
CA ALA A 167 9.81 -3.67 -1.81
C ALA A 167 10.61 -4.03 -0.56
N ASP A 168 11.89 -3.64 -0.47
CA ASP A 168 12.73 -3.85 0.71
C ASP A 168 12.15 -3.12 1.95
N ALA A 169 11.74 -1.86 1.81
CA ALA A 169 11.11 -1.10 2.89
C ALA A 169 9.79 -1.72 3.37
N LEU A 170 8.96 -2.20 2.42
CA LEU A 170 7.71 -2.89 2.74
C LEU A 170 7.97 -4.23 3.42
N LEU A 171 8.91 -5.03 2.93
CA LEU A 171 9.31 -6.30 3.55
C LEU A 171 9.83 -6.08 4.97
N ALA A 172 10.69 -5.08 5.20
CA ALA A 172 11.18 -4.73 6.53
C ALA A 172 10.02 -4.47 7.50
N ARG A 173 9.02 -3.70 7.05
CA ARG A 173 7.83 -3.39 7.86
C ARG A 173 6.98 -4.64 8.14
N ILE A 174 6.75 -5.49 7.14
CA ILE A 174 5.92 -6.71 7.32
C ILE A 174 6.61 -7.68 8.28
N TYR A 175 7.92 -7.89 8.14
CA TYR A 175 8.69 -8.74 9.06
C TYR A 175 8.70 -8.18 10.48
N LEU A 176 8.72 -6.85 10.66
CA LEU A 176 8.55 -6.21 11.98
C LEU A 176 7.21 -6.58 12.63
N TYR A 177 6.10 -6.61 11.85
CA TYR A 177 4.78 -7.03 12.34
C TYR A 177 4.69 -8.52 12.64
N LEU A 178 5.54 -9.34 12.02
CA LEU A 178 5.68 -10.77 12.32
C LEU A 178 6.61 -11.06 13.50
N GLU A 179 7.28 -10.04 14.04
CA GLU A 179 8.33 -10.16 15.06
C GLU A 179 9.55 -10.99 14.56
N ASP A 180 9.75 -11.05 13.24
CA ASP A 180 10.93 -11.63 12.60
C ASP A 180 12.02 -10.56 12.46
N TRP A 181 12.72 -10.34 13.56
CA TRP A 181 13.69 -9.25 13.70
C TRP A 181 14.86 -9.38 12.74
N ASP A 182 15.32 -10.59 12.47
CA ASP A 182 16.47 -10.86 11.57
C ASP A 182 16.14 -10.43 10.13
N ASN A 183 14.96 -10.78 9.62
CA ASN A 183 14.53 -10.36 8.31
C ASN A 183 14.15 -8.87 8.28
N ALA A 184 13.56 -8.33 9.33
CA ALA A 184 13.26 -6.90 9.43
C ALA A 184 14.55 -6.07 9.33
N GLU A 185 15.60 -6.41 10.10
CA GLU A 185 16.91 -5.77 10.04
C GLU A 185 17.53 -5.92 8.64
N LYS A 186 17.55 -7.13 8.09
CA LYS A 186 18.12 -7.42 6.77
C LYS A 186 17.54 -6.53 5.67
N TYR A 187 16.22 -6.39 5.61
CA TYR A 187 15.57 -5.60 4.57
C TYR A 187 15.65 -4.09 4.84
N ALA A 188 15.61 -3.65 6.09
CA ALA A 188 15.87 -2.26 6.46
C ALA A 188 17.30 -1.84 6.09
N THR A 189 18.30 -2.69 6.38
CA THR A 189 19.71 -2.43 6.06
C THR A 189 19.93 -2.23 4.56
N LYS A 190 19.27 -2.99 3.69
CA LYS A 190 19.35 -2.80 2.24
C LYS A 190 18.95 -1.38 1.79
N VAL A 191 17.94 -0.80 2.44
CA VAL A 191 17.51 0.58 2.15
C VAL A 191 18.49 1.58 2.73
N ILE A 192 18.96 1.37 3.96
CA ILE A 192 19.90 2.25 4.66
C ILE A 192 21.25 2.32 3.92
N GLU A 193 21.73 1.19 3.41
CA GLU A 193 23.00 1.11 2.68
C GLU A 193 22.90 1.52 1.20
N ASN A 194 21.67 1.79 0.71
CA ASN A 194 21.48 2.24 -0.67
C ASN A 194 21.86 3.72 -0.79
N PRO A 195 22.93 4.07 -1.54
CA PRO A 195 23.41 5.45 -1.64
C PRO A 195 22.43 6.42 -2.34
N TYR A 196 21.31 5.91 -2.86
CA TYR A 196 20.26 6.73 -3.44
C TYR A 196 19.39 7.43 -2.38
N TYR A 197 19.41 6.94 -1.14
CA TYR A 197 18.64 7.49 -0.02
C TYR A 197 19.58 8.05 1.05
N GLU A 198 19.24 9.21 1.57
CA GLU A 198 20.00 9.89 2.61
C GLU A 198 19.03 10.70 3.49
N LEU A 199 19.24 10.66 4.81
CA LEU A 199 18.45 11.46 5.74
C LEU A 199 18.65 12.95 5.45
N THR A 200 17.59 13.72 5.55
CA THR A 200 17.59 15.16 5.31
C THR A 200 17.17 15.93 6.56
N THR A 201 17.18 17.25 6.49
CA THR A 201 16.73 18.10 7.59
C THR A 201 15.21 18.22 7.59
N ILE A 202 14.63 18.50 8.78
CA ILE A 202 13.19 18.73 8.92
C ILE A 202 12.71 19.88 8.02
N ASP A 203 13.51 20.93 7.87
CA ASP A 203 13.16 22.08 7.03
C ASP A 203 12.98 21.66 5.56
N ASN A 204 13.84 20.76 5.05
CA ASN A 204 13.71 20.23 3.69
C ASN A 204 12.48 19.31 3.52
N LEU A 205 12.06 18.60 4.58
CA LEU A 205 10.84 17.78 4.54
C LEU A 205 9.57 18.63 4.49
N ILE A 206 9.59 19.82 5.11
CA ILE A 206 8.41 20.70 5.21
C ILE A 206 8.18 21.50 3.92
N ASP A 207 9.20 21.77 3.11
CA ASP A 207 9.05 22.58 1.90
C ASP A 207 8.28 21.90 0.77
N GLY A 208 7.94 20.61 0.92
CA GLY A 208 7.11 19.83 -0.01
C GLY A 208 7.85 19.36 -1.27
N SER A 209 9.17 19.51 -1.35
CA SER A 209 9.98 18.94 -2.42
C SER A 209 10.27 17.45 -2.18
N LEU A 210 10.46 16.69 -3.27
CA LEU A 210 10.98 15.32 -3.19
C LEU A 210 12.38 15.34 -2.57
N THR A 211 12.54 14.68 -1.42
CA THR A 211 13.82 14.66 -0.71
C THR A 211 14.58 13.36 -0.93
N THR A 212 15.87 13.35 -0.59
CA THR A 212 16.68 12.13 -0.62
C THR A 212 16.26 11.11 0.43
N GLU A 213 15.50 11.51 1.45
CA GLU A 213 14.98 10.64 2.51
C GLU A 213 13.75 9.84 2.06
N SER A 214 12.98 10.37 1.11
CA SER A 214 11.77 9.72 0.63
C SER A 214 12.09 8.47 -0.19
N ILE A 215 11.54 7.32 0.19
CA ILE A 215 11.70 6.05 -0.54
C ILE A 215 10.66 5.95 -1.65
N TRP A 216 9.41 6.30 -1.34
CA TRP A 216 8.29 6.27 -2.28
C TRP A 216 7.24 7.29 -1.91
N GLU A 217 6.79 8.04 -2.89
CA GLU A 217 5.77 9.06 -2.75
C GLU A 217 4.67 8.88 -3.80
N LEU A 218 3.44 9.09 -3.39
CA LEU A 218 2.32 9.16 -4.33
C LEU A 218 2.30 10.54 -4.97
N ALA A 219 2.38 10.60 -6.30
CA ALA A 219 2.34 11.85 -7.03
C ALA A 219 0.91 12.39 -7.11
N TYR A 220 0.65 13.52 -6.47
CA TYR A 220 -0.59 14.27 -6.61
C TYR A 220 -0.36 15.46 -7.55
N SER A 221 -1.11 15.56 -8.64
CA SER A 221 -1.10 16.76 -9.47
C SER A 221 -2.12 17.77 -8.93
N SER A 222 -1.68 18.96 -8.56
CA SER A 222 -2.59 20.10 -8.41
C SER A 222 -3.10 20.47 -9.82
N LYS A 223 -4.36 20.17 -10.13
CA LYS A 223 -5.07 20.75 -11.26
C LYS A 223 -5.92 21.89 -10.77
#